data_b7e58cbdc1da77608bff2c92ad205535
#
_entry.id   b7e58cbdc1da77608bff2c92ad205535
#
_cell.length_a   1.000
_cell.length_b   1.000
_cell.length_c   1.000
_cell.angle_alpha   90.00
_cell.angle_beta   90.00
_cell.angle_gamma   90.00
#
_symmetry.space_group_name_H-M   'P 1'
#
loop_
_entity.id
_entity.type
_entity.pdbx_description
1 polymer ?
#
loop_
_entity_poly.entity_id
_entity_poly.type
_entity_poly.pdbx_seq_one_letter_code
_entity_poly.pdbx_strand_id
1 'polypeptide(L)'
;MMISSMLFLGMVMFNNVMAQTADELRQKREKDRVEKSLKQACDDDDQYMAEIGYATSADRDDAEASALLNCQRKLKLRLEQTVKGVVEDLAAKQELVSQDAYDAITLRKINQGFQSVINKSVSRTIKCYSDSWKNDKGQYEAEYNAKISVDEFIRETKAGIKEDAVLRANIQMDNFEKEFREHLKNND
;
A
#
# COMPACT_ATOMS: atom_id res chain seq x y z
N MET A 1 16.84 -61.26 -26.30
CA MET A 1 16.79 -60.49 -25.03
C MET A 1 17.18 -59.03 -25.30
N MET A 2 16.51 -58.30 -26.19
CA MET A 2 16.85 -56.90 -26.59
C MET A 2 15.62 -55.99 -26.78
N ILE A 3 14.44 -56.32 -26.23
CA ILE A 3 13.24 -55.50 -26.39
C ILE A 3 12.89 -54.67 -25.14
N SER A 4 13.50 -55.00 -23.98
CA SER A 4 13.16 -54.32 -22.71
C SER A 4 13.84 -52.97 -22.51
N SER A 5 14.88 -52.64 -23.26
CA SER A 5 15.68 -51.41 -23.05
C SER A 5 15.11 -50.16 -23.77
N MET A 6 14.33 -50.35 -24.84
CA MET A 6 13.77 -49.19 -25.60
C MET A 6 12.52 -48.59 -24.97
N LEU A 7 11.75 -49.37 -24.22
CA LEU A 7 10.54 -48.88 -23.55
C LEU A 7 10.87 -47.99 -22.34
N PHE A 8 11.99 -48.21 -21.68
CA PHE A 8 12.40 -47.43 -20.51
C PHE A 8 12.96 -46.04 -20.92
N LEU A 9 13.66 -45.96 -22.06
CA LEU A 9 14.16 -44.65 -22.57
C LEU A 9 13.02 -43.72 -23.03
N GLY A 10 11.96 -44.30 -23.62
CA GLY A 10 10.80 -43.56 -24.05
C GLY A 10 10.00 -42.93 -22.91
N MET A 11 9.87 -43.62 -21.79
CA MET A 11 9.15 -43.12 -20.62
C MET A 11 9.90 -41.99 -19.88
N VAL A 12 11.23 -42.06 -19.83
CA VAL A 12 12.04 -41.01 -19.18
C VAL A 12 12.02 -39.71 -20.01
N MET A 13 12.08 -39.84 -21.36
CA MET A 13 12.00 -38.69 -22.24
C MET A 13 10.62 -38.01 -22.22
N PHE A 14 9.54 -38.78 -22.14
CA PHE A 14 8.17 -38.21 -22.05
C PHE A 14 7.95 -37.47 -20.74
N ASN A 15 8.43 -37.97 -19.61
CA ASN A 15 8.31 -37.30 -18.32
C ASN A 15 9.12 -36.00 -18.28
N ASN A 16 10.31 -35.94 -18.88
CA ASN A 16 11.11 -34.72 -18.97
C ASN A 16 10.49 -33.64 -19.87
N VAL A 17 9.90 -34.03 -21.01
CA VAL A 17 9.21 -33.09 -21.91
C VAL A 17 7.95 -32.52 -21.25
N MET A 18 7.19 -33.33 -20.51
CA MET A 18 6.00 -32.85 -19.78
C MET A 18 6.37 -31.94 -18.61
N ALA A 19 7.47 -32.21 -17.92
CA ALA A 19 7.97 -31.32 -16.86
C ALA A 19 8.47 -29.97 -17.41
N GLN A 20 9.19 -29.97 -18.52
CA GLN A 20 9.62 -28.73 -19.19
C GLN A 20 8.45 -27.89 -19.67
N THR A 21 7.43 -28.48 -20.29
CA THR A 21 6.22 -27.75 -20.71
C THR A 21 5.41 -27.19 -19.53
N ALA A 22 5.37 -27.89 -18.40
CA ALA A 22 4.72 -27.40 -17.19
C ALA A 22 5.44 -26.20 -16.58
N ASP A 23 6.77 -26.24 -16.54
CA ASP A 23 7.59 -25.13 -16.05
C ASP A 23 7.55 -23.89 -16.98
N GLU A 24 7.56 -24.12 -18.30
CA GLU A 24 7.40 -23.03 -19.27
C GLU A 24 6.03 -22.34 -19.15
N LEU A 25 4.96 -23.11 -18.99
CA LEU A 25 3.62 -22.60 -18.76
C LEU A 25 3.52 -21.82 -17.44
N ARG A 26 4.20 -22.28 -16.41
CA ARG A 26 4.28 -21.62 -15.11
C ARG A 26 5.02 -20.29 -15.22
N GLN A 27 6.20 -20.25 -15.84
CA GLN A 27 6.98 -19.06 -16.10
C GLN A 27 6.22 -18.04 -16.94
N LYS A 28 5.48 -18.51 -17.97
CA LYS A 28 4.63 -17.64 -18.77
C LYS A 28 3.51 -17.01 -17.94
N ARG A 29 2.79 -17.77 -17.13
CA ARG A 29 1.73 -17.24 -16.23
C ARG A 29 2.29 -16.23 -15.24
N GLU A 30 3.45 -16.51 -14.64
CA GLU A 30 4.13 -15.60 -13.72
C GLU A 30 4.49 -14.29 -14.42
N LYS A 31 5.06 -14.38 -15.65
CA LYS A 31 5.40 -13.21 -16.45
C LYS A 31 4.16 -12.39 -16.83
N ASP A 32 3.10 -13.05 -17.30
CA ASP A 32 1.84 -12.40 -17.66
C ASP A 32 1.19 -11.71 -16.44
N ARG A 33 1.29 -12.32 -15.26
CA ARG A 33 0.80 -11.77 -13.98
C ARG A 33 1.60 -10.52 -13.58
N VAL A 34 2.93 -10.60 -13.59
CA VAL A 34 3.81 -9.47 -13.27
C VAL A 34 3.59 -8.31 -14.25
N GLU A 35 3.48 -8.60 -15.55
CA GLU A 35 3.19 -7.57 -16.56
C GLU A 35 1.84 -6.91 -16.34
N LYS A 36 0.81 -7.69 -15.99
CA LYS A 36 -0.52 -7.17 -15.67
C LYS A 36 -0.52 -6.34 -14.40
N SER A 37 0.16 -6.79 -13.35
CA SER A 37 0.35 -6.05 -12.10
C SER A 37 1.05 -4.72 -12.35
N LEU A 38 2.14 -4.71 -13.13
CA LEU A 38 2.87 -3.49 -13.49
C LEU A 38 2.03 -2.51 -14.32
N LYS A 39 1.21 -2.99 -15.25
CA LYS A 39 0.32 -2.14 -16.06
C LYS A 39 -0.86 -1.57 -15.26
N GLN A 40 -1.26 -2.21 -14.18
CA GLN A 40 -2.38 -1.83 -13.32
C GLN A 40 -1.93 -1.37 -11.93
N ALA A 41 -0.61 -1.29 -11.70
CA ALA A 41 -0.07 -0.76 -10.47
C ALA A 41 -0.55 0.69 -10.26
N CYS A 42 -0.82 1.01 -9.03
CA CYS A 42 -1.04 2.40 -8.68
C CYS A 42 0.28 3.15 -8.82
N ASP A 43 0.27 4.28 -9.51
CA ASP A 43 1.39 5.20 -9.46
C ASP A 43 1.40 5.89 -8.08
N ASP A 44 2.57 5.87 -7.47
CA ASP A 44 2.88 6.65 -6.27
C ASP A 44 3.56 7.92 -6.73
N ASP A 45 2.88 9.04 -6.62
CA ASP A 45 3.33 10.33 -7.13
C ASP A 45 2.87 11.48 -6.21
N ASP A 46 3.05 12.72 -6.61
CA ASP A 46 2.61 13.90 -5.86
C ASP A 46 1.08 14.07 -5.78
N GLN A 47 0.31 13.27 -6.54
CA GLN A 47 -1.16 13.25 -6.55
C GLN A 47 -1.73 12.06 -5.76
N TYR A 48 -0.98 10.97 -5.63
CA TYR A 48 -1.45 9.74 -5.02
C TYR A 48 -0.38 9.09 -4.14
N MET A 49 -0.79 8.60 -2.97
CA MET A 49 -0.01 7.68 -2.15
C MET A 49 -0.51 6.27 -2.40
N ALA A 50 0.35 5.39 -2.90
CA ALA A 50 0.00 4.02 -3.26
C ALA A 50 0.73 2.99 -2.39
N GLU A 51 0.09 1.85 -2.15
CA GLU A 51 0.68 0.71 -1.44
C GLU A 51 0.16 -0.62 -1.96
N ILE A 52 0.94 -1.66 -1.71
CA ILE A 52 0.62 -3.03 -2.08
C ILE A 52 0.50 -3.88 -0.81
N GLY A 53 -0.63 -4.58 -0.69
CA GLY A 53 -0.86 -5.59 0.35
C GLY A 53 -0.75 -7.00 -0.22
N TYR A 54 -0.10 -7.89 0.54
CA TYR A 54 -0.01 -9.32 0.23
C TYR A 54 -0.55 -10.13 1.40
N ALA A 55 -1.18 -11.26 1.09
CA ALA A 55 -1.58 -12.24 2.09
C ALA A 55 -1.59 -13.66 1.52
N THR A 56 -1.54 -14.64 2.41
CA THR A 56 -1.66 -16.07 2.08
C THR A 56 -2.64 -16.71 3.04
N SER A 57 -3.58 -17.51 2.52
CA SER A 57 -4.55 -18.28 3.32
C SER A 57 -4.87 -19.62 2.66
N ALA A 58 -5.43 -20.56 3.43
CA ALA A 58 -6.02 -21.78 2.89
C ALA A 58 -7.29 -21.51 2.09
N ASP A 59 -7.99 -20.40 2.40
CA ASP A 59 -9.19 -19.90 1.73
C ASP A 59 -8.87 -18.70 0.86
N ARG A 60 -9.52 -18.60 -0.28
CA ARG A 60 -9.30 -17.52 -1.25
C ARG A 60 -9.82 -16.18 -0.75
N ASP A 61 -11.03 -16.17 -0.25
CA ASP A 61 -11.69 -14.94 0.20
C ASP A 61 -10.96 -14.34 1.41
N ASP A 62 -10.46 -15.22 2.31
CA ASP A 62 -9.63 -14.81 3.44
C ASP A 62 -8.28 -14.22 2.98
N ALA A 63 -7.65 -14.80 1.95
CA ALA A 63 -6.41 -14.25 1.39
C ALA A 63 -6.65 -12.86 0.79
N GLU A 64 -7.71 -12.69 -0.01
CA GLU A 64 -8.07 -11.41 -0.64
C GLU A 64 -8.42 -10.34 0.40
N ALA A 65 -9.24 -10.67 1.40
CA ALA A 65 -9.59 -9.77 2.49
C ALA A 65 -8.37 -9.34 3.31
N SER A 66 -7.46 -10.29 3.60
CA SER A 66 -6.23 -10.02 4.34
C SER A 66 -5.25 -9.17 3.54
N ALA A 67 -5.16 -9.36 2.22
CA ALA A 67 -4.33 -8.53 1.35
C ALA A 67 -4.83 -7.07 1.33
N LEU A 68 -6.15 -6.85 1.22
CA LEU A 68 -6.76 -5.53 1.36
C LEU A 68 -6.42 -4.87 2.70
N LEU A 69 -6.62 -5.58 3.82
CA LEU A 69 -6.31 -5.05 5.14
C LEU A 69 -4.83 -4.71 5.31
N ASN A 70 -3.94 -5.52 4.75
CA ASN A 70 -2.49 -5.26 4.77
C ASN A 70 -2.14 -4.02 3.95
N CYS A 71 -2.76 -3.82 2.78
CA CYS A 71 -2.60 -2.62 1.97
C CYS A 71 -3.06 -1.37 2.74
N GLN A 72 -4.28 -1.39 3.29
CA GLN A 72 -4.82 -0.28 4.07
C GLN A 72 -3.97 0.04 5.31
N ARG A 73 -3.44 -0.98 6.00
CA ARG A 73 -2.54 -0.77 7.15
C ARG A 73 -1.24 -0.07 6.74
N LYS A 74 -0.65 -0.43 5.59
CA LYS A 74 0.55 0.24 5.07
C LYS A 74 0.26 1.70 4.69
N LEU A 75 -0.84 1.96 3.97
CA LEU A 75 -1.28 3.32 3.64
C LEU A 75 -1.52 4.17 4.89
N LYS A 76 -2.16 3.59 5.91
CA LYS A 76 -2.36 4.26 7.20
C LYS A 76 -1.04 4.63 7.86
N LEU A 77 -0.13 3.67 7.97
CA LEU A 77 1.19 3.90 8.59
C LEU A 77 1.98 4.99 7.86
N ARG A 78 1.97 4.96 6.54
CA ARG A 78 2.64 5.96 5.71
C ARG A 78 2.04 7.35 5.90
N LEU A 79 0.71 7.49 5.91
CA LEU A 79 0.04 8.76 6.22
C LEU A 79 0.37 9.27 7.62
N GLU A 80 0.39 8.39 8.64
CA GLU A 80 0.76 8.75 10.00
C GLU A 80 2.20 9.27 10.08
N GLN A 81 3.12 8.61 9.39
CA GLN A 81 4.54 9.03 9.34
C GLN A 81 4.71 10.36 8.60
N THR A 82 4.05 10.53 7.45
CA THR A 82 4.09 11.79 6.68
C THR A 82 3.50 12.94 7.50
N VAL A 83 2.31 12.78 8.07
CA VAL A 83 1.67 13.81 8.91
C VAL A 83 2.55 14.18 10.10
N LYS A 84 3.13 13.18 10.78
CA LYS A 84 4.05 13.41 11.89
C LYS A 84 5.27 14.22 11.47
N GLY A 85 5.90 13.86 10.34
CA GLY A 85 7.04 14.60 9.79
C GLY A 85 6.68 16.05 9.46
N VAL A 86 5.54 16.27 8.79
CA VAL A 86 5.02 17.60 8.48
C VAL A 86 4.82 18.44 9.74
N VAL A 87 4.22 17.89 10.80
CA VAL A 87 4.01 18.61 12.06
C VAL A 87 5.34 18.94 12.73
N GLU A 88 6.30 18.02 12.71
CA GLU A 88 7.65 18.25 13.25
C GLU A 88 8.40 19.34 12.48
N ASP A 89 8.29 19.37 11.15
CA ASP A 89 8.92 20.41 10.32
C ASP A 89 8.25 21.78 10.50
N LEU A 90 6.92 21.86 10.59
CA LEU A 90 6.21 23.10 10.93
C LEU A 90 6.63 23.60 12.32
N ALA A 91 6.84 22.72 13.27
CA ALA A 91 7.35 23.09 14.60
C ALA A 91 8.79 23.63 14.50
N ALA A 92 9.67 22.95 13.77
CA ALA A 92 11.06 23.36 13.58
C ALA A 92 11.20 24.72 12.87
N LYS A 93 10.31 25.00 11.89
CA LYS A 93 10.23 26.28 11.17
C LYS A 93 9.50 27.38 11.93
N GLN A 94 8.95 27.09 13.12
CA GLN A 94 8.11 28.00 13.91
C GLN A 94 6.85 28.48 13.16
N GLU A 95 6.27 27.61 12.34
CA GLU A 95 5.07 27.88 11.52
C GLU A 95 3.76 27.35 12.14
N LEU A 96 3.81 26.84 13.40
CA LEU A 96 2.61 26.50 14.16
C LEU A 96 1.97 27.78 14.75
N VAL A 97 0.64 27.76 14.86
CA VAL A 97 -0.14 28.95 15.25
C VAL A 97 0.08 29.35 16.69
N SER A 98 0.16 28.40 17.62
CA SER A 98 0.27 28.64 19.06
C SER A 98 1.68 28.44 19.57
N GLN A 99 2.14 29.29 20.49
CA GLN A 99 3.41 29.09 21.19
C GLN A 99 3.44 27.78 21.99
N ASP A 100 2.32 27.37 22.56
CA ASP A 100 2.19 26.10 23.30
C ASP A 100 2.22 24.87 22.37
N ALA A 101 2.08 25.07 21.04
CA ALA A 101 2.15 24.00 20.06
C ALA A 101 3.53 23.34 19.95
N TYR A 102 4.59 24.01 20.44
CA TYR A 102 5.97 23.50 20.37
C TYR A 102 6.34 22.54 21.51
N ASP A 103 5.50 22.39 22.52
CA ASP A 103 5.75 21.38 23.56
C ASP A 103 5.37 19.97 23.09
N ALA A 104 6.07 18.95 23.62
CA ALA A 104 5.91 17.56 23.23
C ALA A 104 4.49 17.00 23.47
N ILE A 105 3.77 17.55 24.46
CA ILE A 105 2.41 17.11 24.80
C ILE A 105 1.44 17.61 23.74
N THR A 106 1.57 18.88 23.35
CA THR A 106 0.72 19.50 22.34
C THR A 106 0.99 18.91 20.96
N LEU A 107 2.26 18.70 20.57
CA LEU A 107 2.61 18.00 19.32
C LEU A 107 1.99 16.59 19.26
N ARG A 108 1.98 15.88 20.39
CA ARG A 108 1.31 14.57 20.47
C ARG A 108 -0.20 14.69 20.26
N LYS A 109 -0.86 15.70 20.86
CA LYS A 109 -2.29 15.94 20.68
C LYS A 109 -2.63 16.33 19.26
N ILE A 110 -1.81 17.14 18.59
CA ILE A 110 -1.94 17.49 17.18
C ILE A 110 -1.92 16.20 16.33
N ASN A 111 -0.91 15.34 16.51
CA ASN A 111 -0.82 14.06 15.81
C ASN A 111 -2.03 13.15 16.08
N GLN A 112 -2.56 13.15 17.31
CA GLN A 112 -3.79 12.41 17.64
C GLN A 112 -5.03 12.98 16.93
N GLY A 113 -5.14 14.30 16.79
CA GLY A 113 -6.23 14.96 16.05
C GLY A 113 -6.32 14.52 14.59
N PHE A 114 -5.17 14.25 13.95
CA PHE A 114 -5.14 13.74 12.57
C PHE A 114 -5.64 12.30 12.41
N GLN A 115 -5.72 11.49 13.46
CA GLN A 115 -6.11 10.07 13.37
C GLN A 115 -7.49 9.87 12.74
N SER A 116 -8.45 10.74 13.04
CA SER A 116 -9.78 10.68 12.44
C SER A 116 -9.75 10.88 10.92
N VAL A 117 -8.99 11.88 10.47
CA VAL A 117 -8.80 12.20 9.05
C VAL A 117 -8.10 11.05 8.33
N ILE A 118 -7.00 10.53 8.91
CA ILE A 118 -6.25 9.40 8.36
C ILE A 118 -7.15 8.16 8.21
N ASN A 119 -7.88 7.79 9.25
CA ASN A 119 -8.78 6.63 9.22
C ASN A 119 -9.86 6.78 8.13
N LYS A 120 -10.43 7.98 8.00
CA LYS A 120 -11.43 8.28 6.98
C LYS A 120 -10.85 8.18 5.57
N SER A 121 -9.65 8.69 5.34
CA SER A 121 -8.97 8.61 4.04
C SER A 121 -8.62 7.18 3.67
N VAL A 122 -8.11 6.38 4.62
CA VAL A 122 -7.79 4.97 4.41
C VAL A 122 -9.04 4.14 4.10
N SER A 123 -10.20 4.47 4.68
CA SER A 123 -11.46 3.78 4.36
C SER A 123 -11.98 4.04 2.95
N ARG A 124 -11.43 5.05 2.25
CA ARG A 124 -11.81 5.48 0.90
C ARG A 124 -10.74 5.22 -0.15
N THR A 125 -9.88 4.22 0.09
CA THR A 125 -8.84 3.84 -0.86
C THR A 125 -9.43 3.50 -2.23
N ILE A 126 -8.74 3.94 -3.28
CA ILE A 126 -9.06 3.63 -4.67
C ILE A 126 -8.32 2.36 -5.04
N LYS A 127 -9.06 1.31 -5.36
CA LYS A 127 -8.47 0.06 -5.85
C LYS A 127 -7.92 0.26 -7.26
N CYS A 128 -6.65 -0.13 -7.48
CA CYS A 128 -6.02 -0.15 -8.79
C CYS A 128 -5.98 -1.56 -9.37
N TYR A 129 -5.58 -2.52 -8.55
CA TYR A 129 -5.41 -3.91 -8.96
C TYR A 129 -5.67 -4.85 -7.78
N SER A 130 -6.19 -6.03 -8.05
CA SER A 130 -6.13 -7.18 -7.15
C SER A 130 -6.14 -8.46 -7.94
N ASP A 131 -5.40 -9.44 -7.46
CA ASP A 131 -5.37 -10.79 -8.00
C ASP A 131 -5.15 -11.81 -6.88
N SER A 132 -5.54 -13.05 -7.15
CA SER A 132 -5.29 -14.16 -6.24
C SER A 132 -5.03 -15.44 -7.03
N TRP A 133 -4.09 -16.24 -6.55
CA TRP A 133 -3.66 -17.48 -7.21
C TRP A 133 -3.34 -18.56 -6.19
N LYS A 134 -3.35 -19.80 -6.63
CA LYS A 134 -2.98 -20.93 -5.79
C LYS A 134 -1.49 -21.21 -5.94
N ASN A 135 -0.76 -21.26 -4.81
CA ASN A 135 0.66 -21.57 -4.79
C ASN A 135 0.91 -23.08 -4.79
N ASP A 136 2.19 -23.49 -4.83
CA ASP A 136 2.59 -24.90 -4.89
C ASP A 136 2.24 -25.70 -3.64
N LYS A 137 2.00 -25.03 -2.51
CA LYS A 137 1.57 -25.64 -1.24
C LYS A 137 0.05 -25.81 -1.16
N GLY A 138 -0.67 -25.41 -2.23
CA GLY A 138 -2.11 -25.49 -2.31
C GLY A 138 -2.85 -24.37 -1.55
N GLN A 139 -2.13 -23.35 -1.07
CA GLN A 139 -2.69 -22.17 -0.43
C GLN A 139 -2.96 -21.08 -1.47
N TYR A 140 -3.89 -20.19 -1.17
CA TYR A 140 -4.13 -18.99 -1.97
C TYR A 140 -3.23 -17.87 -1.51
N GLU A 141 -2.53 -17.26 -2.46
CA GLU A 141 -1.83 -15.98 -2.30
C GLU A 141 -2.65 -14.91 -2.96
N ALA A 142 -2.74 -13.74 -2.34
CA ALA A 142 -3.46 -12.60 -2.86
C ALA A 142 -2.60 -11.33 -2.83
N GLU A 143 -2.78 -10.49 -3.84
CA GLU A 143 -2.21 -9.16 -3.97
C GLU A 143 -3.34 -8.15 -4.09
N TYR A 144 -3.21 -7.00 -3.41
CA TYR A 144 -4.15 -5.90 -3.48
C TYR A 144 -3.40 -4.57 -3.53
N ASN A 145 -3.57 -3.84 -4.65
CA ASN A 145 -2.95 -2.54 -4.88
C ASN A 145 -4.00 -1.44 -4.78
N ALA A 146 -3.75 -0.46 -3.93
CA ALA A 146 -4.65 0.66 -3.74
C ALA A 146 -3.89 1.96 -3.50
N LYS A 147 -4.58 3.08 -3.75
CA LYS A 147 -4.06 4.42 -3.55
C LYS A 147 -5.04 5.33 -2.83
N ILE A 148 -4.50 6.40 -2.24
CA ILE A 148 -5.25 7.51 -1.64
C ILE A 148 -4.92 8.77 -2.44
N SER A 149 -5.95 9.53 -2.83
CA SER A 149 -5.74 10.84 -3.44
C SER A 149 -5.21 11.84 -2.41
N VAL A 150 -4.10 12.49 -2.72
CA VAL A 150 -3.49 13.56 -1.92
C VAL A 150 -4.45 14.73 -1.78
N ASP A 151 -5.11 15.14 -2.87
CA ASP A 151 -6.07 16.24 -2.84
C ASP A 151 -7.29 15.93 -1.97
N GLU A 152 -7.76 14.66 -2.00
CA GLU A 152 -8.84 14.25 -1.12
C GLU A 152 -8.41 14.24 0.34
N PHE A 153 -7.22 13.72 0.65
CA PHE A 153 -6.66 13.78 2.00
C PHE A 153 -6.53 15.22 2.52
N ILE A 154 -6.01 16.14 1.71
CA ILE A 154 -5.89 17.56 2.04
C ILE A 154 -7.28 18.19 2.28
N ARG A 155 -8.27 17.87 1.45
CA ARG A 155 -9.66 18.34 1.64
C ARG A 155 -10.26 17.83 2.95
N GLU A 156 -10.08 16.55 3.27
CA GLU A 156 -10.55 15.97 4.54
C GLU A 156 -9.79 16.55 5.73
N THR A 157 -8.50 16.83 5.59
CA THR A 157 -7.69 17.52 6.60
C THR A 157 -8.24 18.93 6.88
N LYS A 158 -8.59 19.68 5.85
CA LYS A 158 -9.19 21.02 5.97
C LYS A 158 -10.53 20.98 6.71
N ALA A 159 -11.33 19.94 6.48
CA ALA A 159 -12.56 19.72 7.23
C ALA A 159 -12.27 19.34 8.69
N GLY A 160 -11.35 18.39 8.92
CA GLY A 160 -10.96 17.92 10.26
C GLY A 160 -10.37 19.04 11.11
N ILE A 161 -9.55 19.93 10.56
CA ILE A 161 -9.02 21.10 11.29
C ILE A 161 -10.16 22.01 11.79
N LYS A 162 -11.25 22.17 11.05
CA LYS A 162 -12.38 22.99 11.48
C LYS A 162 -13.17 22.33 12.63
N GLU A 163 -13.21 21.01 12.66
CA GLU A 163 -13.97 20.23 13.63
C GLU A 163 -13.18 19.98 14.92
N ASP A 164 -11.86 19.75 14.83
CA ASP A 164 -10.99 19.47 15.97
C ASP A 164 -10.41 20.77 16.56
N ALA A 165 -10.68 21.01 17.85
CA ALA A 165 -10.26 22.24 18.52
C ALA A 165 -8.73 22.35 18.64
N VAL A 166 -8.01 21.23 18.80
CA VAL A 166 -6.56 21.21 18.91
C VAL A 166 -5.92 21.52 17.55
N LEU A 167 -6.40 20.88 16.47
CA LEU A 167 -5.90 21.15 15.11
C LEU A 167 -6.18 22.60 14.72
N ARG A 168 -7.40 23.08 14.96
CA ARG A 168 -7.78 24.46 14.65
C ARG A 168 -6.95 25.51 15.37
N ALA A 169 -6.57 25.23 16.63
CA ALA A 169 -5.76 26.15 17.41
C ALA A 169 -4.27 26.18 17.00
N ASN A 170 -3.77 25.12 16.37
CA ASN A 170 -2.33 24.93 16.18
C ASN A 170 -1.87 24.81 14.72
N ILE A 171 -2.76 24.43 13.78
CA ILE A 171 -2.39 24.18 12.39
C ILE A 171 -2.96 25.26 11.47
N GLN A 172 -2.07 25.91 10.72
CA GLN A 172 -2.43 26.74 9.58
C GLN A 172 -2.47 25.86 8.33
N MET A 173 -3.63 25.79 7.68
CA MET A 173 -3.87 24.83 6.60
C MET A 173 -2.93 25.01 5.39
N ASP A 174 -2.66 26.27 5.00
CA ASP A 174 -1.82 26.54 3.83
C ASP A 174 -0.37 26.08 4.05
N ASN A 175 0.16 26.27 5.26
CA ASN A 175 1.48 25.79 5.64
C ASN A 175 1.50 24.25 5.70
N PHE A 176 0.46 23.64 6.25
CA PHE A 176 0.34 22.17 6.30
C PHE A 176 0.28 21.58 4.89
N GLU A 177 -0.55 22.10 4.00
CA GLU A 177 -0.67 21.61 2.62
C GLU A 177 0.66 21.71 1.87
N LYS A 178 1.32 22.86 1.96
CA LYS A 178 2.63 23.09 1.33
C LYS A 178 3.65 22.04 1.81
N GLU A 179 3.81 21.92 3.13
CA GLU A 179 4.78 21.02 3.73
C GLU A 179 4.47 19.54 3.43
N PHE A 180 3.17 19.16 3.44
CA PHE A 180 2.74 17.82 3.10
C PHE A 180 3.13 17.42 1.68
N ARG A 181 2.94 18.32 0.71
CA ARG A 181 3.33 18.09 -0.68
C ARG A 181 4.85 18.04 -0.86
N GLU A 182 5.61 18.84 -0.10
CA GLU A 182 7.07 18.78 -0.09
C GLU A 182 7.58 17.44 0.48
N HIS A 183 6.96 16.94 1.55
CA HIS A 183 7.29 15.62 2.11
C HIS A 183 7.06 14.46 1.14
N LEU A 184 6.00 14.52 0.33
CA LEU A 184 5.76 13.48 -0.68
C LEU A 184 6.85 13.46 -1.75
N LYS A 185 7.31 14.63 -2.23
CA LYS A 185 8.35 14.73 -3.26
C LYS A 185 9.74 14.30 -2.79
N ASN A 186 10.02 14.39 -1.49
CA ASN A 186 11.33 14.06 -0.94
C ASN A 186 11.45 12.60 -0.47
N ASN A 187 10.34 11.85 -0.44
CA ASN A 187 10.30 10.46 -0.02
C ASN A 187 10.23 9.46 -1.20
N ASP A 188 10.28 9.96 -2.44
CA ASP A 188 10.50 9.19 -3.67
C ASP A 188 12.00 9.13 -3.99
#